data_15ca83d8e884a5303e2fc65fc9c516d0
#
_entry.id   15ca83d8e884a5303e2fc65fc9c516d0
#
_cell.length_a   1.000
_cell.length_b   1.000
_cell.length_c   1.000
_cell.angle_alpha   90.00
_cell.angle_beta   90.00
_cell.angle_gamma   90.00
#
_symmetry.space_group_name_H-M   'P 1'
#
loop_
_entity.id
_entity.type
_entity.pdbx_description
1 polymer ?
#
loop_
_entity_poly.entity_id
_entity_poly.type
_entity_poly.pdbx_seq_one_letter_code
_entity_poly.pdbx_strand_id
1 'polypeptide(L)'
;MFTVVPDSKKNMAKNTLALYFRMLFTMFVSLYTSRVVLNALGVSDFGVYNVVGGMVAIFSFLNGTMSAATQRFLSYAIGKGDNEQLMKIFNMTIFIHICIALVILILGETIAVWFLNYKMNIPPNRIDAANWVLHFSVISIAINVIQVPYNAMIIAQEKMKIYAYFSIAEATLKLLVAFLLTILFFDRLKLYSLLTLGSTLVIMLMYSTYCIRKFHCKIRWVWTPYLLNSILGFAGWNLSAQLAWIARTQGVNILLNLFFGPSLNAARGIAVQVNGAITAFVSNFQLAVNPQIVKKYAQEEIEDMLKLLVYSSKYSYFLLYLFVLPFLLESEYILKLWLHILPEYVVVFTRMSLIAALVDTLSGTMVYGALATGKIKKYQLVMSGLFLLNPIVVYILFKMG
;
A
#
# COMPACT_ATOMS: atom_id res chain seq x y z
N MET A 1 10.73 -4.20 -37.17
CA MET A 1 11.44 -3.13 -36.46
C MET A 1 10.36 -2.21 -35.88
N PHE A 2 9.97 -2.42 -34.60
CA PHE A 2 8.75 -1.81 -34.04
C PHE A 2 9.15 -0.57 -33.26
N THR A 3 8.82 0.56 -33.77
CA THR A 3 8.95 1.87 -33.11
C THR A 3 7.83 2.01 -32.07
N VAL A 4 8.10 1.55 -30.83
CA VAL A 4 7.38 2.07 -29.68
C VAL A 4 7.69 3.55 -29.64
N VAL A 5 6.64 4.38 -29.66
CA VAL A 5 6.75 5.84 -29.72
C VAL A 5 7.84 6.32 -28.75
N PRO A 6 8.88 7.01 -29.21
CA PRO A 6 10.05 7.38 -28.37
C PRO A 6 9.68 8.16 -27.12
N ASP A 7 8.61 8.95 -27.14
CA ASP A 7 8.11 9.74 -26.01
C ASP A 7 7.52 8.88 -24.88
N SER A 8 6.89 7.75 -25.18
CA SER A 8 6.34 6.86 -24.15
C SER A 8 7.44 6.21 -23.29
N LYS A 9 8.51 5.68 -23.91
CA LYS A 9 9.64 5.08 -23.17
C LYS A 9 10.40 6.10 -22.34
N LYS A 10 10.64 7.30 -22.87
CA LYS A 10 11.34 8.38 -22.16
C LYS A 10 10.51 8.89 -20.96
N ASN A 11 9.20 8.97 -21.11
CA ASN A 11 8.30 9.35 -20.02
C ASN A 11 8.23 8.28 -18.95
N MET A 12 8.19 7.00 -19.32
CA MET A 12 8.21 5.88 -18.38
C MET A 12 9.52 5.87 -17.56
N ALA A 13 10.67 6.03 -18.20
CA ALA A 13 11.96 6.09 -17.50
C ALA A 13 12.03 7.27 -16.52
N LYS A 14 11.58 8.47 -16.93
CA LYS A 14 11.52 9.67 -16.07
C LYS A 14 10.55 9.48 -14.89
N ASN A 15 9.42 8.84 -15.12
CA ASN A 15 8.44 8.55 -14.08
C ASN A 15 9.00 7.53 -13.07
N THR A 16 9.65 6.48 -13.55
CA THR A 16 10.30 5.47 -12.69
C THR A 16 11.40 6.09 -11.84
N LEU A 17 12.25 6.94 -12.42
CA LEU A 17 13.30 7.63 -11.66
C LEU A 17 12.73 8.54 -10.56
N ALA A 18 11.66 9.28 -10.85
CA ALA A 18 10.97 10.10 -9.86
C ALA A 18 10.40 9.25 -8.71
N LEU A 19 9.85 8.07 -9.01
CA LEU A 19 9.34 7.14 -8.00
C LEU A 19 10.45 6.54 -7.14
N TYR A 20 11.63 6.24 -7.71
CA TYR A 20 12.79 5.76 -6.95
C TYR A 20 13.35 6.83 -6.02
N PHE A 21 13.53 8.05 -6.51
CA PHE A 21 13.95 9.17 -5.66
C PHE A 21 12.97 9.37 -4.50
N ARG A 22 11.67 9.40 -4.79
CA ARG A 22 10.62 9.45 -3.78
C ARG A 22 10.77 8.33 -2.75
N MET A 23 10.93 7.08 -3.20
CA MET A 23 11.03 5.91 -2.33
C MET A 23 12.21 6.03 -1.35
N LEU A 24 13.38 6.34 -1.86
CA LEU A 24 14.58 6.50 -1.02
C LEU A 24 14.39 7.66 -0.04
N PHE A 25 13.94 8.82 -0.51
CA PHE A 25 13.69 9.98 0.33
C PHE A 25 12.68 9.66 1.45
N THR A 26 11.52 9.11 1.09
CA THR A 26 10.48 8.78 2.09
C THR A 26 10.95 7.72 3.08
N MET A 27 11.75 6.75 2.66
CA MET A 27 12.33 5.73 3.53
C MET A 27 13.29 6.36 4.57
N PHE A 28 14.24 7.18 4.12
CA PHE A 28 15.18 7.84 5.05
C PHE A 28 14.46 8.78 6.01
N VAL A 29 13.54 9.60 5.50
CA VAL A 29 12.76 10.52 6.33
C VAL A 29 11.90 9.76 7.33
N SER A 30 11.26 8.65 6.93
CA SER A 30 10.44 7.83 7.82
C SER A 30 11.25 7.23 8.98
N LEU A 31 12.44 6.68 8.70
CA LEU A 31 13.33 6.12 9.72
C LEU A 31 13.79 7.21 10.71
N TYR A 32 14.18 8.37 10.20
CA TYR A 32 14.58 9.49 11.04
C TYR A 32 13.41 10.03 11.87
N THR A 33 12.25 10.22 11.27
CA THR A 33 11.02 10.69 11.93
C THR A 33 10.63 9.75 13.08
N SER A 34 10.65 8.44 12.88
CA SER A 34 10.31 7.46 13.91
C SER A 34 11.23 7.59 15.13
N ARG A 35 12.52 7.84 14.93
CA ARG A 35 13.48 8.08 16.02
C ARG A 35 13.17 9.37 16.78
N VAL A 36 12.89 10.47 16.06
CA VAL A 36 12.56 11.76 16.68
C VAL A 36 11.27 11.65 17.50
N VAL A 37 10.22 11.00 16.94
CA VAL A 37 8.95 10.80 17.63
C VAL A 37 9.11 9.93 18.88
N LEU A 38 9.87 8.82 18.79
CA LEU A 38 10.14 7.96 19.95
C LEU A 38 10.84 8.73 21.07
N ASN A 39 11.84 9.54 20.73
CA ASN A 39 12.56 10.36 21.71
C ASN A 39 11.66 11.45 22.30
N ALA A 40 10.77 12.06 21.52
CA ALA A 40 9.88 13.10 21.96
C ALA A 40 8.74 12.58 22.85
N LEU A 41 8.11 11.46 22.48
CA LEU A 41 7.00 10.85 23.22
C LEU A 41 7.48 10.02 24.43
N GLY A 42 8.66 9.42 24.33
CA GLY A 42 9.12 8.37 25.23
C GLY A 42 8.48 7.01 24.92
N VAL A 43 9.04 5.95 25.52
CA VAL A 43 8.65 4.56 25.22
C VAL A 43 7.17 4.27 25.53
N SER A 44 6.67 4.78 26.65
CA SER A 44 5.28 4.53 27.07
C SER A 44 4.25 5.12 26.10
N ASP A 45 4.35 6.43 25.81
CA ASP A 45 3.41 7.12 24.94
C ASP A 45 3.54 6.69 23.48
N PHE A 46 4.76 6.39 23.02
CA PHE A 46 4.98 5.79 21.72
C PHE A 46 4.34 4.39 21.62
N GLY A 47 4.38 3.62 22.72
CA GLY A 47 3.67 2.34 22.84
C GLY A 47 2.16 2.50 22.71
N VAL A 48 1.57 3.44 23.45
CA VAL A 48 0.13 3.75 23.37
C VAL A 48 -0.25 4.15 21.93
N TYR A 49 0.52 5.03 21.31
CA TYR A 49 0.29 5.46 19.94
C TYR A 49 0.31 4.28 18.93
N ASN A 50 1.29 3.37 19.04
CA ASN A 50 1.41 2.23 18.16
C ASN A 50 0.27 1.22 18.35
N VAL A 51 -0.14 0.99 19.58
CA VAL A 51 -1.25 0.10 19.91
C VAL A 51 -2.57 0.62 19.33
N VAL A 52 -2.88 1.90 19.56
CA VAL A 52 -4.08 2.55 19.03
C VAL A 52 -4.01 2.63 17.49
N GLY A 53 -2.86 3.04 16.95
CA GLY A 53 -2.64 3.09 15.50
C GLY A 53 -2.77 1.72 14.84
N GLY A 54 -2.32 0.65 15.51
CA GLY A 54 -2.50 -0.73 15.04
C GLY A 54 -3.96 -1.16 14.91
N MET A 55 -4.82 -0.76 15.86
CA MET A 55 -6.27 -1.01 15.78
C MET A 55 -6.88 -0.32 14.55
N VAL A 56 -6.51 0.93 14.32
CA VAL A 56 -7.04 1.73 13.21
C VAL A 56 -6.45 1.28 11.86
N ALA A 57 -5.22 0.79 11.85
CA ALA A 57 -4.56 0.24 10.65
C ALA A 57 -5.29 -0.97 10.03
N ILE A 58 -6.13 -1.68 10.80
CA ILE A 58 -6.98 -2.75 10.29
C ILE A 58 -7.83 -2.25 9.10
N PHE A 59 -8.28 -0.99 9.11
CA PHE A 59 -9.07 -0.44 8.01
C PHE A 59 -8.26 -0.12 6.75
N SER A 60 -6.92 -0.15 6.82
CA SER A 60 -6.05 0.22 5.69
C SER A 60 -6.12 -0.76 4.52
N PHE A 61 -6.54 -2.04 4.74
CA PHE A 61 -6.71 -3.01 3.66
C PHE A 61 -7.77 -2.57 2.63
N LEU A 62 -8.77 -1.80 3.06
CA LEU A 62 -9.78 -1.25 2.17
C LEU A 62 -9.17 -0.26 1.15
N ASN A 63 -8.18 0.53 1.58
CA ASN A 63 -7.50 1.49 0.72
C ASN A 63 -6.83 0.83 -0.49
N GLY A 64 -6.08 -0.26 -0.28
CA GLY A 64 -5.39 -0.96 -1.36
C GLY A 64 -6.35 -1.54 -2.39
N THR A 65 -7.41 -2.20 -1.93
CA THR A 65 -8.43 -2.81 -2.78
C THR A 65 -9.17 -1.78 -3.61
N MET A 66 -9.62 -0.71 -2.97
CA MET A 66 -10.39 0.35 -3.63
C MET A 66 -9.50 1.20 -4.56
N SER A 67 -8.25 1.43 -4.18
CA SER A 67 -7.28 2.15 -5.03
C SER A 67 -7.04 1.42 -6.35
N ALA A 68 -6.84 0.10 -6.33
CA ALA A 68 -6.66 -0.71 -7.53
C ALA A 68 -7.90 -0.67 -8.44
N ALA A 69 -9.11 -0.79 -7.86
CA ALA A 69 -10.35 -0.68 -8.60
C ALA A 69 -10.50 0.70 -9.25
N THR A 70 -10.38 1.76 -8.46
CA THR A 70 -10.52 3.14 -8.92
C THR A 70 -9.50 3.47 -10.02
N GLN A 71 -8.23 3.11 -9.82
CA GLN A 71 -7.17 3.33 -10.82
C GLN A 71 -7.47 2.59 -12.14
N ARG A 72 -7.94 1.35 -12.07
CA ARG A 72 -8.31 0.56 -13.26
C ARG A 72 -9.42 1.23 -14.05
N PHE A 73 -10.53 1.61 -13.39
CA PHE A 73 -11.67 2.21 -14.09
C PHE A 73 -11.32 3.58 -14.69
N LEU A 74 -10.57 4.41 -13.97
CA LEU A 74 -10.10 5.71 -14.48
C LEU A 74 -9.15 5.52 -15.67
N SER A 75 -8.15 4.63 -15.57
CA SER A 75 -7.21 4.35 -16.66
C SER A 75 -7.90 3.81 -17.90
N TYR A 76 -8.94 2.99 -17.73
CA TYR A 76 -9.74 2.46 -18.84
C TYR A 76 -10.50 3.57 -19.58
N ALA A 77 -11.17 4.47 -18.84
CA ALA A 77 -11.89 5.60 -19.45
C ALA A 77 -10.93 6.56 -20.18
N ILE A 78 -9.74 6.81 -19.60
CA ILE A 78 -8.70 7.62 -20.24
C ILE A 78 -8.23 6.94 -21.55
N GLY A 79 -8.03 5.61 -21.51
CA GLY A 79 -7.64 4.85 -22.71
C GLY A 79 -8.67 4.90 -23.83
N LYS A 80 -9.97 4.90 -23.49
CA LYS A 80 -11.08 5.08 -24.46
C LYS A 80 -11.23 6.54 -24.94
N GLY A 81 -10.57 7.50 -24.32
CA GLY A 81 -10.72 8.93 -24.65
C GLY A 81 -12.08 9.51 -24.22
N ASP A 82 -12.85 8.81 -23.39
CA ASP A 82 -14.18 9.23 -22.97
C ASP A 82 -14.09 10.07 -21.67
N ASN A 83 -13.99 11.37 -21.84
CA ASN A 83 -13.90 12.31 -20.73
C ASN A 83 -15.20 12.41 -19.92
N GLU A 84 -16.34 12.17 -20.52
CA GLU A 84 -17.62 12.18 -19.81
C GLU A 84 -17.72 10.97 -18.88
N GLN A 85 -17.40 9.78 -19.38
CA GLN A 85 -17.34 8.56 -18.58
C GLN A 85 -16.25 8.66 -17.49
N LEU A 86 -15.09 9.26 -17.79
CA LEU A 86 -14.04 9.51 -16.82
C LEU A 86 -14.56 10.31 -15.62
N MET A 87 -15.28 11.40 -15.86
CA MET A 87 -15.86 12.22 -14.78
C MET A 87 -16.98 11.52 -14.03
N LYS A 88 -17.81 10.71 -14.72
CA LYS A 88 -18.84 9.87 -14.06
C LYS A 88 -18.19 8.86 -13.12
N ILE A 89 -17.15 8.15 -13.57
CA ILE A 89 -16.38 7.19 -12.74
C ILE A 89 -15.74 7.89 -11.55
N PHE A 90 -15.08 9.04 -11.78
CA PHE A 90 -14.45 9.80 -10.70
C PHE A 90 -15.47 10.20 -9.62
N ASN A 91 -16.60 10.76 -10.00
CA ASN A 91 -17.63 11.19 -9.05
C ASN A 91 -18.27 9.99 -8.31
N MET A 92 -18.53 8.88 -9.03
CA MET A 92 -19.04 7.65 -8.41
C MET A 92 -18.03 7.07 -7.40
N THR A 93 -16.73 7.08 -7.72
CA THR A 93 -15.70 6.60 -6.78
C THR A 93 -15.59 7.51 -5.56
N ILE A 94 -15.66 8.84 -5.70
CA ILE A 94 -15.73 9.77 -4.56
C ILE A 94 -16.92 9.41 -3.66
N PHE A 95 -18.12 9.20 -4.22
CA PHE A 95 -19.29 8.82 -3.46
C PHE A 95 -19.08 7.51 -2.68
N ILE A 96 -18.56 6.48 -3.33
CA ILE A 96 -18.25 5.18 -2.68
C ILE A 96 -17.28 5.39 -1.52
N HIS A 97 -16.22 6.17 -1.72
CA HIS A 97 -15.20 6.40 -0.69
C HIS A 97 -15.75 7.24 0.48
N ILE A 98 -16.67 8.17 0.24
CA ILE A 98 -17.38 8.88 1.33
C ILE A 98 -18.21 7.89 2.15
N CYS A 99 -18.96 6.98 1.49
CA CYS A 99 -19.72 5.95 2.22
C CYS A 99 -18.81 5.03 3.04
N ILE A 100 -17.65 4.61 2.49
CA ILE A 100 -16.66 3.80 3.23
C ILE A 100 -16.09 4.59 4.41
N ALA A 101 -15.76 5.86 4.22
CA ALA A 101 -15.25 6.73 5.28
C ALA A 101 -16.26 6.89 6.42
N LEU A 102 -17.57 7.04 6.11
CA LEU A 102 -18.63 7.08 7.11
C LEU A 102 -18.74 5.77 7.89
N VAL A 103 -18.64 4.62 7.21
CA VAL A 103 -18.63 3.31 7.89
C VAL A 103 -17.39 3.19 8.81
N ILE A 104 -16.22 3.64 8.39
CA ILE A 104 -15.01 3.63 9.21
C ILE A 104 -15.19 4.55 10.44
N LEU A 105 -15.76 5.74 10.26
CA LEU A 105 -16.05 6.65 11.37
C LEU A 105 -17.01 6.00 12.37
N ILE A 106 -18.12 5.42 11.91
CA ILE A 106 -19.09 4.76 12.79
C ILE A 106 -18.44 3.60 13.56
N LEU A 107 -17.71 2.71 12.87
CA LEU A 107 -17.06 1.56 13.51
C LEU A 107 -15.92 2.00 14.44
N GLY A 108 -15.17 3.02 14.06
CA GLY A 108 -14.10 3.59 14.89
C GLY A 108 -14.62 4.24 16.14
N GLU A 109 -15.66 5.09 16.03
CA GLU A 109 -16.24 5.81 17.18
C GLU A 109 -17.14 4.93 18.07
N THR A 110 -17.49 3.72 17.62
CA THR A 110 -18.26 2.77 18.44
C THR A 110 -17.40 1.61 18.90
N ILE A 111 -17.05 0.71 17.99
CA ILE A 111 -16.38 -0.55 18.33
C ILE A 111 -14.95 -0.30 18.83
N ALA A 112 -14.17 0.58 18.14
CA ALA A 112 -12.79 0.79 18.55
C ALA A 112 -12.69 1.59 19.86
N VAL A 113 -13.58 2.56 20.11
CA VAL A 113 -13.68 3.28 21.39
C VAL A 113 -14.05 2.32 22.53
N TRP A 114 -15.06 1.46 22.31
CA TRP A 114 -15.43 0.42 23.28
C TRP A 114 -14.25 -0.51 23.58
N PHE A 115 -13.58 -1.01 22.55
CA PHE A 115 -12.46 -1.94 22.69
C PHE A 115 -11.29 -1.29 23.43
N LEU A 116 -10.96 -0.04 23.11
CA LEU A 116 -9.89 0.71 23.77
C LEU A 116 -10.15 0.88 25.27
N ASN A 117 -11.37 1.27 25.65
CA ASN A 117 -11.68 1.61 27.04
C ASN A 117 -11.95 0.38 27.94
N TYR A 118 -12.39 -0.77 27.36
CA TYR A 118 -12.80 -1.93 28.15
C TYR A 118 -11.91 -3.18 27.97
N LYS A 119 -11.12 -3.25 26.90
CA LYS A 119 -10.32 -4.45 26.59
C LYS A 119 -8.82 -4.20 26.53
N MET A 120 -8.41 -2.96 26.32
CA MET A 120 -7.00 -2.62 26.21
C MET A 120 -6.38 -2.33 27.56
N ASN A 121 -5.16 -2.80 27.76
CA ASN A 121 -4.39 -2.50 28.97
C ASN A 121 -3.55 -1.23 28.75
N ILE A 122 -4.20 -0.07 29.00
CA ILE A 122 -3.58 1.25 28.88
C ILE A 122 -3.46 1.84 30.30
N PRO A 123 -2.32 2.49 30.65
CA PRO A 123 -2.17 3.15 31.95
C PRO A 123 -3.34 4.12 32.22
N PRO A 124 -3.96 4.09 33.44
CA PRO A 124 -5.16 4.87 33.71
C PRO A 124 -4.98 6.39 33.50
N ASN A 125 -3.79 6.91 33.75
CA ASN A 125 -3.44 8.32 33.52
C ASN A 125 -3.26 8.69 32.05
N ARG A 126 -3.25 7.72 31.13
CA ARG A 126 -3.09 7.94 29.68
C ARG A 126 -4.31 7.55 28.85
N ILE A 127 -5.38 7.04 29.47
CA ILE A 127 -6.63 6.64 28.76
C ILE A 127 -7.23 7.82 28.00
N ASP A 128 -7.28 9.01 28.60
CA ASP A 128 -7.79 10.20 27.92
C ASP A 128 -6.95 10.55 26.69
N ALA A 129 -5.61 10.55 26.79
CA ALA A 129 -4.73 10.78 25.65
C ALA A 129 -4.86 9.70 24.58
N ALA A 130 -5.06 8.42 24.95
CA ALA A 130 -5.29 7.33 24.03
C ALA A 130 -6.61 7.49 23.25
N ASN A 131 -7.69 7.96 23.89
CA ASN A 131 -8.94 8.29 23.22
C ASN A 131 -8.75 9.42 22.18
N TRP A 132 -8.01 10.49 22.53
CA TRP A 132 -7.67 11.55 21.57
C TRP A 132 -6.90 11.01 20.37
N VAL A 133 -5.91 10.13 20.59
CA VAL A 133 -5.18 9.43 19.51
C VAL A 133 -6.13 8.62 18.64
N LEU A 134 -7.07 7.88 19.25
CA LEU A 134 -8.04 7.06 18.52
C LEU A 134 -8.93 7.91 17.62
N HIS A 135 -9.60 8.94 18.17
CA HIS A 135 -10.49 9.82 17.41
C HIS A 135 -9.77 10.46 16.22
N PHE A 136 -8.59 11.05 16.46
CA PHE A 136 -7.85 11.70 15.38
C PHE A 136 -7.29 10.69 14.35
N SER A 137 -6.93 9.47 14.77
CA SER A 137 -6.49 8.43 13.85
C SER A 137 -7.63 7.91 12.99
N VAL A 138 -8.83 7.74 13.55
CA VAL A 138 -10.05 7.32 12.82
C VAL A 138 -10.43 8.38 11.79
N ILE A 139 -10.42 9.67 12.17
CA ILE A 139 -10.68 10.78 11.25
C ILE A 139 -9.61 10.83 10.14
N SER A 140 -8.34 10.65 10.50
CA SER A 140 -7.23 10.65 9.53
C SER A 140 -7.37 9.53 8.50
N ILE A 141 -7.76 8.31 8.91
CA ILE A 141 -8.01 7.21 7.97
C ILE A 141 -9.23 7.50 7.08
N ALA A 142 -10.30 8.06 7.63
CA ALA A 142 -11.46 8.45 6.84
C ALA A 142 -11.09 9.48 5.74
N ILE A 143 -10.26 10.47 6.08
CA ILE A 143 -9.73 11.44 5.12
C ILE A 143 -8.84 10.75 4.07
N ASN A 144 -7.95 9.84 4.47
CA ASN A 144 -7.11 9.09 3.56
C ASN A 144 -7.93 8.24 2.58
N VAL A 145 -9.04 7.66 3.02
CA VAL A 145 -9.99 6.93 2.15
C VAL A 145 -10.59 7.87 1.10
N ILE A 146 -11.05 9.05 1.50
CA ILE A 146 -11.62 10.05 0.57
C ILE A 146 -10.54 10.59 -0.40
N GLN A 147 -9.26 10.56 -0.03
CA GLN A 147 -8.14 10.96 -0.88
C GLN A 147 -7.86 9.97 -2.03
N VAL A 148 -8.22 8.68 -1.88
CA VAL A 148 -7.89 7.60 -2.84
C VAL A 148 -8.28 7.93 -4.29
N PRO A 149 -9.49 8.42 -4.62
CA PRO A 149 -9.86 8.77 -6.00
C PRO A 149 -8.97 9.86 -6.62
N TYR A 150 -8.54 10.85 -5.85
CA TYR A 150 -7.64 11.90 -6.33
C TYR A 150 -6.25 11.34 -6.63
N ASN A 151 -5.73 10.50 -5.75
CA ASN A 151 -4.47 9.82 -5.95
C ASN A 151 -4.53 8.91 -7.18
N ALA A 152 -5.58 8.10 -7.31
CA ALA A 152 -5.81 7.22 -8.44
C ALA A 152 -5.92 7.99 -9.78
N MET A 153 -6.53 9.20 -9.78
CA MET A 153 -6.59 10.07 -10.95
C MET A 153 -5.20 10.52 -11.41
N ILE A 154 -4.34 10.95 -10.49
CA ILE A 154 -2.96 11.36 -10.80
C ILE A 154 -2.16 10.22 -11.40
N ILE A 155 -2.29 9.01 -10.83
CA ILE A 155 -1.61 7.80 -11.33
C ILE A 155 -2.17 7.41 -12.70
N ALA A 156 -3.50 7.39 -12.87
CA ALA A 156 -4.14 7.05 -14.13
C ALA A 156 -3.78 8.02 -15.27
N GLN A 157 -3.54 9.30 -14.94
CA GLN A 157 -3.03 10.33 -15.85
C GLN A 157 -1.50 10.26 -16.06
N GLU A 158 -0.83 9.27 -15.46
CA GLU A 158 0.63 9.05 -15.54
C GLU A 158 1.46 10.25 -15.04
N LYS A 159 0.91 11.09 -14.15
CA LYS A 159 1.60 12.24 -13.56
C LYS A 159 2.46 11.80 -12.35
N MET A 160 3.34 10.80 -12.56
CA MET A 160 4.13 10.19 -11.48
C MET A 160 5.06 11.19 -10.78
N LYS A 161 5.51 12.23 -11.47
CA LYS A 161 6.30 13.32 -10.85
C LYS A 161 5.49 14.07 -9.78
N ILE A 162 4.23 14.38 -10.07
CA ILE A 162 3.33 15.06 -9.12
C ILE A 162 3.04 14.15 -7.92
N TYR A 163 2.78 12.87 -8.20
CA TYR A 163 2.62 11.87 -7.15
C TYR A 163 3.88 11.78 -6.25
N ALA A 164 5.07 11.79 -6.84
CA ALA A 164 6.33 11.80 -6.11
C ALA A 164 6.49 13.07 -5.25
N TYR A 165 6.22 14.27 -5.80
CA TYR A 165 6.30 15.52 -5.05
C TYR A 165 5.33 15.56 -3.86
N PHE A 166 4.09 15.09 -4.02
CA PHE A 166 3.13 15.05 -2.92
C PHE A 166 3.54 14.04 -1.84
N SER A 167 4.08 12.89 -2.23
CA SER A 167 4.61 11.92 -1.25
C SER A 167 5.83 12.45 -0.50
N ILE A 168 6.70 13.23 -1.16
CA ILE A 168 7.84 13.91 -0.52
C ILE A 168 7.32 14.99 0.44
N ALA A 169 6.33 15.79 0.03
CA ALA A 169 5.71 16.78 0.90
C ALA A 169 5.07 16.14 2.13
N GLU A 170 4.38 15.00 1.96
CA GLU A 170 3.83 14.22 3.07
C GLU A 170 4.92 13.78 4.06
N ALA A 171 6.02 13.21 3.57
CA ALA A 171 7.13 12.79 4.41
C ALA A 171 7.75 13.99 5.14
N THR A 172 7.93 15.12 4.46
CA THR A 172 8.47 16.35 5.04
C THR A 172 7.53 16.92 6.11
N LEU A 173 6.22 16.90 5.88
CA LEU A 173 5.23 17.33 6.89
C LEU A 173 5.26 16.42 8.13
N LYS A 174 5.38 15.10 7.96
CA LYS A 174 5.52 14.16 9.09
C LYS A 174 6.80 14.43 9.88
N LEU A 175 7.89 14.76 9.20
CA LEU A 175 9.13 15.16 9.85
C LEU A 175 8.96 16.49 10.62
N LEU A 176 8.30 17.47 10.03
CA LEU A 176 8.00 18.75 10.66
C LEU A 176 7.13 18.56 11.92
N VAL A 177 6.11 17.70 11.84
CA VAL A 177 5.30 17.31 13.01
C VAL A 177 6.19 16.74 14.13
N ALA A 178 7.12 15.84 13.78
CA ALA A 178 8.04 15.26 14.76
C ALA A 178 8.93 16.32 15.43
N PHE A 179 9.42 17.31 14.68
CA PHE A 179 10.19 18.43 15.26
C PHE A 179 9.33 19.35 16.12
N LEU A 180 8.10 19.66 15.72
CA LEU A 180 7.20 20.48 16.52
C LEU A 180 6.91 19.88 17.90
N LEU A 181 6.91 18.54 18.02
CA LEU A 181 6.78 17.86 19.32
C LEU A 181 7.93 18.13 20.29
N THR A 182 9.10 18.47 19.79
CA THR A 182 10.27 18.76 20.64
C THR A 182 10.24 20.18 21.19
N ILE A 183 9.50 21.08 20.55
CA ILE A 183 9.48 22.52 20.86
C ILE A 183 8.25 22.91 21.68
N LEU A 184 7.08 22.30 21.41
CA LEU A 184 5.81 22.69 22.00
C LEU A 184 5.59 21.99 23.36
N PHE A 185 5.13 22.79 24.38
CA PHE A 185 4.93 22.36 25.76
C PHE A 185 3.48 21.96 26.05
N PHE A 186 2.95 21.00 25.25
CA PHE A 186 1.63 20.38 25.50
C PHE A 186 1.78 18.90 25.79
N ASP A 187 0.69 18.22 26.12
CA ASP A 187 0.67 16.75 26.13
C ASP A 187 1.10 16.26 24.74
N ARG A 188 2.32 15.73 24.67
CA ARG A 188 2.97 15.39 23.42
C ARG A 188 2.21 14.35 22.62
N LEU A 189 1.51 13.41 23.30
CA LEU A 189 0.75 12.36 22.64
C LEU A 189 -0.50 12.93 21.97
N LYS A 190 -1.25 13.80 22.64
CA LYS A 190 -2.41 14.51 22.08
C LYS A 190 -1.98 15.43 20.92
N LEU A 191 -0.91 16.20 21.14
CA LEU A 191 -0.36 17.10 20.14
C LEU A 191 0.09 16.36 18.89
N TYR A 192 0.76 15.20 19.04
CA TYR A 192 1.21 14.39 17.91
C TYR A 192 0.05 13.92 17.05
N SER A 193 -1.02 13.42 17.67
CA SER A 193 -2.21 12.96 16.93
C SER A 193 -2.92 14.10 16.22
N LEU A 194 -3.04 15.28 16.84
CA LEU A 194 -3.64 16.47 16.24
C LEU A 194 -2.82 16.97 15.04
N LEU A 195 -1.50 17.09 15.18
CA LEU A 195 -0.62 17.54 14.12
C LEU A 195 -0.57 16.53 12.94
N THR A 196 -0.67 15.24 13.24
CA THR A 196 -0.77 14.19 12.23
C THR A 196 -2.07 14.32 11.44
N LEU A 197 -3.20 14.56 12.10
CA LEU A 197 -4.46 14.86 11.45
C LEU A 197 -4.34 16.12 10.57
N GLY A 198 -3.74 17.18 11.07
CA GLY A 198 -3.49 18.42 10.32
C GLY A 198 -2.66 18.16 9.05
N SER A 199 -1.59 17.36 9.15
CA SER A 199 -0.78 16.98 8.00
C SER A 199 -1.58 16.20 6.96
N THR A 200 -2.45 15.27 7.40
CA THR A 200 -3.33 14.50 6.51
C THR A 200 -4.31 15.40 5.76
N LEU A 201 -4.91 16.39 6.44
CA LEU A 201 -5.78 17.39 5.82
C LEU A 201 -5.05 18.23 4.77
N VAL A 202 -3.84 18.71 5.07
CA VAL A 202 -3.02 19.48 4.12
C VAL A 202 -2.74 18.65 2.86
N ILE A 203 -2.35 17.40 3.01
CA ILE A 203 -2.08 16.50 1.87
C ILE A 203 -3.35 16.24 1.06
N MET A 204 -4.49 15.97 1.69
CA MET A 204 -5.76 15.83 0.99
C MET A 204 -6.11 17.08 0.18
N LEU A 205 -5.92 18.29 0.76
CA LEU A 205 -6.16 19.55 0.08
C LEU A 205 -5.20 19.74 -1.12
N MET A 206 -3.94 19.34 -1.02
CA MET A 206 -3.00 19.37 -2.14
C MET A 206 -3.45 18.48 -3.30
N TYR A 207 -3.81 17.21 -3.02
CA TYR A 207 -4.31 16.28 -4.03
C TYR A 207 -5.61 16.75 -4.68
N SER A 208 -6.59 17.17 -3.88
CA SER A 208 -7.89 17.63 -4.38
C SER A 208 -7.77 18.91 -5.20
N THR A 209 -7.04 19.92 -4.71
CA THR A 209 -6.83 21.19 -5.41
C THR A 209 -6.12 20.96 -6.74
N TYR A 210 -5.10 20.11 -6.78
CA TYR A 210 -4.42 19.78 -8.02
C TYR A 210 -5.37 19.12 -9.04
N CYS A 211 -6.14 18.12 -8.62
CA CYS A 211 -7.09 17.42 -9.49
C CYS A 211 -8.20 18.36 -10.00
N ILE A 212 -8.74 19.23 -9.13
CA ILE A 212 -9.76 20.19 -9.52
C ILE A 212 -9.22 21.21 -10.54
N ARG A 213 -8.01 21.76 -10.30
CA ARG A 213 -7.44 22.79 -11.17
C ARG A 213 -6.89 22.23 -12.48
N LYS A 214 -6.25 21.05 -12.46
CA LYS A 214 -5.52 20.52 -13.62
C LYS A 214 -6.37 19.57 -14.47
N PHE A 215 -7.22 18.76 -13.84
CA PHE A 215 -8.05 17.78 -14.51
C PHE A 215 -9.53 18.14 -14.54
N HIS A 216 -9.88 19.32 -14.01
CA HIS A 216 -11.28 19.80 -13.93
C HIS A 216 -12.23 18.82 -13.22
N CYS A 217 -11.70 18.07 -12.23
CA CYS A 217 -12.45 17.10 -11.44
C CYS A 217 -13.43 17.81 -10.50
N LYS A 218 -14.50 18.38 -11.04
CA LYS A 218 -15.56 19.01 -10.24
C LYS A 218 -16.43 17.91 -9.62
N ILE A 219 -16.66 18.02 -8.31
CA ILE A 219 -17.57 17.10 -7.61
C ILE A 219 -18.99 17.42 -8.07
N ARG A 220 -19.64 16.40 -8.65
CA ARG A 220 -21.05 16.44 -9.06
C ARG A 220 -21.74 15.18 -8.57
N TRP A 221 -22.96 15.31 -8.10
CA TRP A 221 -23.76 14.15 -7.78
C TRP A 221 -24.12 13.40 -9.05
N VAL A 222 -23.52 12.23 -9.23
CA VAL A 222 -23.80 11.34 -10.37
C VAL A 222 -24.19 9.98 -9.80
N TRP A 223 -25.43 9.56 -10.06
CA TRP A 223 -25.90 8.25 -9.64
C TRP A 223 -26.09 7.34 -10.85
N THR A 224 -25.23 6.35 -10.98
CA THR A 224 -25.29 5.37 -12.07
C THR A 224 -25.18 3.96 -11.49
N PRO A 225 -26.31 3.26 -11.26
CA PRO A 225 -26.32 1.93 -10.62
C PRO A 225 -25.43 0.91 -11.30
N TYR A 226 -25.32 0.94 -12.62
CA TYR A 226 -24.44 0.07 -13.40
C TYR A 226 -22.96 0.29 -13.04
N LEU A 227 -22.51 1.53 -12.93
CA LEU A 227 -21.12 1.84 -12.53
C LEU A 227 -20.87 1.45 -11.07
N LEU A 228 -21.81 1.72 -10.18
CA LEU A 228 -21.72 1.32 -8.78
C LEU A 228 -21.51 -0.19 -8.66
N ASN A 229 -22.37 -0.97 -9.28
CA ASN A 229 -22.29 -2.44 -9.23
C ASN A 229 -20.99 -2.97 -9.88
N SER A 230 -20.54 -2.34 -10.96
CA SER A 230 -19.29 -2.73 -11.63
C SER A 230 -18.08 -2.46 -10.77
N ILE A 231 -17.99 -1.27 -10.14
CA ILE A 231 -16.88 -0.88 -9.28
C ILE A 231 -16.86 -1.72 -7.99
N LEU A 232 -18.00 -1.86 -7.32
CA LEU A 232 -18.10 -2.65 -6.08
C LEU A 232 -17.90 -4.14 -6.35
N GLY A 233 -18.41 -4.68 -7.46
CA GLY A 233 -18.18 -6.05 -7.84
C GLY A 233 -16.70 -6.35 -8.12
N PHE A 234 -16.02 -5.46 -8.82
CA PHE A 234 -14.59 -5.57 -9.05
C PHE A 234 -13.79 -5.45 -7.74
N ALA A 235 -14.12 -4.46 -6.90
CA ALA A 235 -13.49 -4.25 -5.60
C ALA A 235 -13.73 -5.45 -4.66
N GLY A 236 -14.95 -6.01 -4.64
CA GLY A 236 -15.28 -7.19 -3.84
C GLY A 236 -14.45 -8.42 -4.19
N TRP A 237 -14.25 -8.69 -5.48
CA TRP A 237 -13.36 -9.79 -5.89
C TRP A 237 -11.90 -9.53 -5.54
N ASN A 238 -11.40 -8.29 -5.67
CA ASN A 238 -10.07 -7.93 -5.18
C ASN A 238 -9.96 -8.07 -3.67
N LEU A 239 -10.99 -7.71 -2.93
CA LEU A 239 -11.04 -7.85 -1.47
C LEU A 239 -10.91 -9.31 -1.05
N SER A 240 -11.62 -10.24 -1.72
CA SER A 240 -11.54 -11.67 -1.41
C SER A 240 -10.11 -12.20 -1.56
N ALA A 241 -9.40 -11.82 -2.61
CA ALA A 241 -8.00 -12.21 -2.80
C ALA A 241 -7.06 -11.57 -1.77
N GLN A 242 -7.31 -10.33 -1.40
CA GLN A 242 -6.52 -9.65 -0.37
C GLN A 242 -6.69 -10.30 1.01
N LEU A 243 -7.92 -10.67 1.36
CA LEU A 243 -8.19 -11.41 2.60
C LEU A 243 -7.55 -12.80 2.59
N ALA A 244 -7.60 -13.51 1.46
CA ALA A 244 -6.94 -14.80 1.31
C ALA A 244 -5.40 -14.68 1.40
N TRP A 245 -4.83 -13.62 0.86
CA TRP A 245 -3.40 -13.29 1.01
C TRP A 245 -3.01 -13.04 2.47
N ILE A 246 -3.82 -12.27 3.22
CA ILE A 246 -3.61 -12.01 4.65
C ILE A 246 -3.72 -13.32 5.43
N ALA A 247 -4.73 -14.14 5.16
CA ALA A 247 -4.90 -15.45 5.79
C ALA A 247 -3.69 -16.37 5.53
N ARG A 248 -3.16 -16.38 4.28
CA ARG A 248 -1.92 -17.10 3.94
C ARG A 248 -0.74 -16.63 4.78
N THR A 249 -0.49 -15.32 4.80
CA THR A 249 0.71 -14.76 5.44
C THR A 249 0.65 -14.88 6.96
N GLN A 250 -0.48 -14.54 7.56
CA GLN A 250 -0.65 -14.63 9.02
C GLN A 250 -0.89 -16.07 9.49
N GLY A 251 -1.60 -16.87 8.69
CA GLY A 251 -1.76 -18.31 8.97
C GLY A 251 -0.42 -19.03 9.10
N VAL A 252 0.50 -18.79 8.15
CA VAL A 252 1.85 -19.38 8.25
C VAL A 252 2.64 -18.83 9.44
N ASN A 253 2.47 -17.56 9.82
CA ASN A 253 3.10 -16.99 11.03
C ASN A 253 2.61 -17.69 12.31
N ILE A 254 1.30 -17.92 12.40
CA ILE A 254 0.70 -18.62 13.55
C ILE A 254 1.21 -20.07 13.60
N LEU A 255 1.20 -20.77 12.47
CA LEU A 255 1.70 -22.15 12.41
C LEU A 255 3.18 -22.26 12.80
N LEU A 256 4.03 -21.37 12.30
CA LEU A 256 5.45 -21.31 12.72
C LEU A 256 5.58 -21.13 14.24
N ASN A 257 4.77 -20.26 14.83
CA ASN A 257 4.80 -20.03 16.28
C ASN A 257 4.37 -21.28 17.06
N LEU A 258 3.28 -21.93 16.62
CA LEU A 258 2.73 -23.11 17.29
C LEU A 258 3.67 -24.32 17.25
N PHE A 259 4.38 -24.53 16.13
CA PHE A 259 5.24 -25.71 15.95
C PHE A 259 6.68 -25.48 16.40
N PHE A 260 7.21 -24.27 16.22
CA PHE A 260 8.64 -23.98 16.37
C PHE A 260 8.94 -22.80 17.32
N GLY A 261 7.91 -22.15 17.82
CA GLY A 261 8.06 -21.05 18.79
C GLY A 261 8.45 -19.68 18.17
N PRO A 262 8.66 -18.67 19.02
CA PRO A 262 8.82 -17.27 18.57
C PRO A 262 10.13 -16.97 17.85
N SER A 263 11.19 -17.78 18.06
CA SER A 263 12.51 -17.55 17.45
C SER A 263 12.46 -17.65 15.92
N LEU A 264 11.79 -18.68 15.38
CA LEU A 264 11.62 -18.80 13.92
C LEU A 264 10.74 -17.70 13.33
N ASN A 265 9.75 -17.22 14.08
CA ASN A 265 8.94 -16.08 13.65
C ASN A 265 9.78 -14.80 13.53
N ALA A 266 10.72 -14.58 14.45
CA ALA A 266 11.65 -13.45 14.37
C ALA A 266 12.52 -13.56 13.11
N ALA A 267 13.10 -14.72 12.84
CA ALA A 267 13.89 -14.98 11.64
C ALA A 267 13.08 -14.74 10.34
N ARG A 268 11.84 -15.25 10.30
CA ARG A 268 10.94 -15.00 9.17
C ARG A 268 10.55 -13.52 9.04
N GLY A 269 10.29 -12.84 10.16
CA GLY A 269 9.98 -11.41 10.17
C GLY A 269 11.09 -10.56 9.52
N ILE A 270 12.35 -10.86 9.84
CA ILE A 270 13.53 -10.23 9.22
C ILE A 270 13.58 -10.52 7.72
N ALA A 271 13.37 -11.79 7.32
CA ALA A 271 13.35 -12.17 5.91
C ALA A 271 12.26 -11.42 5.11
N VAL A 272 11.07 -11.24 5.70
CA VAL A 272 9.97 -10.45 5.10
C VAL A 272 10.35 -8.97 4.97
N GLN A 273 11.05 -8.39 5.95
CA GLN A 273 11.54 -7.00 5.85
C GLN A 273 12.53 -6.81 4.72
N VAL A 274 13.51 -7.71 4.60
CA VAL A 274 14.51 -7.68 3.50
C VAL A 274 13.81 -7.81 2.15
N ASN A 275 12.93 -8.82 2.03
CA ASN A 275 12.14 -9.02 0.81
C ASN A 275 11.32 -7.78 0.45
N GLY A 276 10.62 -7.19 1.42
CA GLY A 276 9.82 -5.98 1.22
C GLY A 276 10.66 -4.79 0.74
N ALA A 277 11.84 -4.58 1.32
CA ALA A 277 12.74 -3.51 0.91
C ALA A 277 13.24 -3.68 -0.54
N ILE A 278 13.62 -4.90 -0.92
CA ILE A 278 14.15 -5.19 -2.25
C ILE A 278 13.02 -5.16 -3.30
N THR A 279 11.86 -5.76 -3.01
CA THR A 279 10.72 -5.78 -3.94
C THR A 279 10.07 -4.41 -4.13
N ALA A 280 10.27 -3.46 -3.21
CA ALA A 280 9.80 -2.08 -3.35
C ALA A 280 10.34 -1.41 -4.63
N PHE A 281 11.56 -1.73 -5.08
CA PHE A 281 12.11 -1.22 -6.33
C PHE A 281 11.29 -1.65 -7.54
N VAL A 282 10.93 -2.93 -7.59
CA VAL A 282 10.08 -3.48 -8.66
C VAL A 282 8.67 -2.93 -8.60
N SER A 283 8.09 -2.83 -7.42
CA SER A 283 6.74 -2.29 -7.23
C SER A 283 6.62 -0.84 -7.74
N ASN A 284 7.63 0.00 -7.51
CA ASN A 284 7.65 1.37 -8.04
C ASN A 284 7.78 1.40 -9.57
N PHE A 285 8.57 0.51 -10.17
CA PHE A 285 8.62 0.36 -11.63
C PHE A 285 7.26 -0.05 -12.19
N GLN A 286 6.64 -1.08 -11.61
CA GLN A 286 5.34 -1.58 -12.04
C GLN A 286 4.23 -0.52 -11.87
N LEU A 287 4.27 0.28 -10.82
CA LEU A 287 3.32 1.39 -10.62
C LEU A 287 3.30 2.38 -11.79
N ALA A 288 4.46 2.62 -12.42
CA ALA A 288 4.56 3.49 -13.59
C ALA A 288 4.02 2.84 -14.87
N VAL A 289 4.08 1.50 -14.97
CA VAL A 289 3.69 0.72 -16.16
C VAL A 289 2.21 0.35 -16.14
N ASN A 290 1.67 0.04 -14.98
CA ASN A 290 0.31 -0.52 -14.83
C ASN A 290 -0.80 0.31 -15.52
N PRO A 291 -0.85 1.64 -15.43
CA PRO A 291 -1.85 2.44 -16.12
C PRO A 291 -1.78 2.29 -17.64
N GLN A 292 -0.57 2.15 -18.20
CA GLN A 292 -0.37 2.00 -19.64
C GLN A 292 -0.92 0.67 -20.15
N ILE A 293 -0.77 -0.42 -19.38
CA ILE A 293 -1.35 -1.74 -19.70
C ILE A 293 -2.87 -1.62 -19.83
N VAL A 294 -3.53 -0.97 -18.86
CA VAL A 294 -4.99 -0.80 -18.85
C VAL A 294 -5.46 0.08 -20.01
N LYS A 295 -4.72 1.16 -20.32
CA LYS A 295 -5.04 2.07 -21.44
C LYS A 295 -4.95 1.36 -22.77
N LYS A 296 -3.86 0.60 -23.02
CA LYS A 296 -3.69 -0.17 -24.26
C LYS A 296 -4.80 -1.20 -24.43
N TYR A 297 -5.20 -1.87 -23.35
CA TYR A 297 -6.36 -2.75 -23.38
C TYR A 297 -7.65 -2.00 -23.77
N ALA A 298 -7.87 -0.81 -23.21
CA ALA A 298 -9.03 0.01 -23.51
C ALA A 298 -9.07 0.54 -24.94
N GLN A 299 -7.89 0.76 -25.55
CA GLN A 299 -7.71 1.18 -26.93
C GLN A 299 -7.79 0.00 -27.93
N GLU A 300 -8.00 -1.23 -27.44
CA GLU A 300 -8.01 -2.47 -28.22
C GLU A 300 -6.66 -2.82 -28.87
N GLU A 301 -5.56 -2.17 -28.42
CA GLU A 301 -4.18 -2.44 -28.83
C GLU A 301 -3.63 -3.67 -28.10
N ILE A 302 -4.27 -4.84 -28.29
CA ILE A 302 -3.99 -6.06 -27.51
C ILE A 302 -2.56 -6.55 -27.73
N GLU A 303 -2.07 -6.50 -28.96
CA GLU A 303 -0.71 -6.95 -29.28
C GLU A 303 0.36 -6.11 -28.58
N ASP A 304 0.19 -4.79 -28.57
CA ASP A 304 1.09 -3.88 -27.89
C ASP A 304 0.99 -4.00 -26.38
N MET A 305 -0.21 -4.25 -25.85
CA MET A 305 -0.41 -4.56 -24.45
C MET A 305 0.36 -5.82 -24.04
N LEU A 306 0.25 -6.91 -24.81
CA LEU A 306 0.97 -8.17 -24.55
C LEU A 306 2.49 -7.98 -24.63
N LYS A 307 3.00 -7.25 -25.61
CA LYS A 307 4.43 -6.88 -25.68
C LYS A 307 4.85 -6.11 -24.44
N LEU A 308 4.05 -5.12 -24.00
CA LEU A 308 4.34 -4.34 -22.80
C LEU A 308 4.36 -5.22 -21.55
N LEU A 309 3.45 -6.18 -21.40
CA LEU A 309 3.42 -7.14 -20.30
C LEU A 309 4.71 -7.97 -20.24
N VAL A 310 5.11 -8.57 -21.38
CA VAL A 310 6.32 -9.40 -21.45
C VAL A 310 7.58 -8.60 -21.15
N TYR A 311 7.74 -7.41 -21.76
CA TYR A 311 8.90 -6.56 -21.51
C TYR A 311 8.94 -6.07 -20.04
N SER A 312 7.80 -5.66 -19.51
CA SER A 312 7.74 -5.19 -18.12
C SER A 312 8.03 -6.31 -17.12
N SER A 313 7.53 -7.51 -17.35
CA SER A 313 7.86 -8.70 -16.56
C SER A 313 9.37 -8.99 -16.59
N LYS A 314 9.96 -9.02 -17.79
CA LYS A 314 11.40 -9.23 -18.00
C LYS A 314 12.26 -8.16 -17.29
N TYR A 315 11.91 -6.88 -17.44
CA TYR A 315 12.66 -5.80 -16.78
C TYR A 315 12.46 -5.81 -15.26
N SER A 316 11.27 -6.14 -14.77
CA SER A 316 11.01 -6.34 -13.34
C SER A 316 11.90 -7.43 -12.76
N TYR A 317 12.03 -8.57 -13.47
CA TYR A 317 12.90 -9.67 -13.07
C TYR A 317 14.37 -9.25 -13.02
N PHE A 318 14.89 -8.63 -14.07
CA PHE A 318 16.30 -8.19 -14.09
C PHE A 318 16.59 -7.12 -13.03
N LEU A 319 15.65 -6.20 -12.80
CA LEU A 319 15.78 -5.20 -11.76
C LEU A 319 15.86 -5.85 -10.38
N LEU A 320 14.98 -6.84 -10.10
CA LEU A 320 15.02 -7.56 -8.83
C LEU A 320 16.30 -8.40 -8.71
N TYR A 321 16.68 -9.09 -9.77
CA TYR A 321 17.88 -9.93 -9.83
C TYR A 321 19.16 -9.16 -9.50
N LEU A 322 19.26 -7.90 -9.96
CA LEU A 322 20.39 -7.02 -9.65
C LEU A 322 20.63 -6.85 -8.15
N PHE A 323 19.56 -6.76 -7.35
CA PHE A 323 19.64 -6.65 -5.89
C PHE A 323 19.71 -8.01 -5.20
N VAL A 324 18.98 -8.99 -5.73
CA VAL A 324 18.88 -10.33 -5.11
C VAL A 324 20.17 -11.11 -5.25
N LEU A 325 20.87 -11.02 -6.39
CA LEU A 325 22.09 -11.81 -6.63
C LEU A 325 23.20 -11.52 -5.59
N PRO A 326 23.61 -10.25 -5.34
CA PRO A 326 24.60 -9.95 -4.29
C PRO A 326 24.10 -10.40 -2.90
N PHE A 327 22.80 -10.24 -2.65
CA PHE A 327 22.23 -10.66 -1.37
C PHE A 327 22.23 -12.17 -1.17
N LEU A 328 22.01 -12.97 -2.22
CA LEU A 328 22.09 -14.43 -2.14
C LEU A 328 23.52 -14.92 -1.90
N LEU A 329 24.50 -14.25 -2.51
CA LEU A 329 25.92 -14.62 -2.34
C LEU A 329 26.40 -14.27 -0.94
N GLU A 330 26.17 -13.06 -0.48
CA GLU A 330 26.72 -12.49 0.75
C GLU A 330 25.66 -12.29 1.86
N SER A 331 24.60 -13.14 1.88
CA SER A 331 23.48 -13.00 2.83
C SER A 331 23.91 -12.89 4.27
N GLU A 332 24.86 -13.73 4.69
CA GLU A 332 25.32 -13.78 6.08
C GLU A 332 26.08 -12.50 6.46
N TYR A 333 26.97 -12.03 5.59
CA TYR A 333 27.73 -10.80 5.80
C TYR A 333 26.79 -9.57 5.87
N ILE A 334 25.89 -9.44 4.91
CA ILE A 334 24.94 -8.31 4.83
C ILE A 334 24.04 -8.28 6.07
N LEU A 335 23.50 -9.45 6.47
CA LEU A 335 22.65 -9.54 7.64
C LEU A 335 23.41 -9.29 8.95
N LYS A 336 24.67 -9.77 9.08
CA LYS A 336 25.52 -9.46 10.24
C LYS A 336 25.84 -7.98 10.35
N LEU A 337 26.11 -7.32 9.23
CA LEU A 337 26.36 -5.87 9.19
C LEU A 337 25.15 -5.07 9.68
N TRP A 338 23.94 -5.55 9.38
CA TRP A 338 22.71 -4.88 9.76
C TRP A 338 22.26 -5.20 11.20
N LEU A 339 22.28 -6.49 11.58
CA LEU A 339 21.65 -6.98 12.82
C LEU A 339 22.62 -7.20 13.98
N HIS A 340 23.92 -7.28 13.71
CA HIS A 340 24.99 -7.67 14.62
C HIS A 340 24.86 -9.11 15.16
N ILE A 341 23.65 -9.50 15.62
CA ILE A 341 23.33 -10.86 16.08
C ILE A 341 22.33 -11.47 15.10
N LEU A 342 22.65 -12.63 14.55
CA LEU A 342 21.78 -13.34 13.60
C LEU A 342 20.91 -14.36 14.35
N PRO A 343 19.58 -14.25 14.28
CA PRO A 343 18.70 -15.33 14.69
C PRO A 343 18.97 -16.58 13.86
N GLU A 344 18.78 -17.76 14.48
CA GLU A 344 18.89 -19.03 13.79
C GLU A 344 17.96 -19.10 12.57
N TYR A 345 18.40 -19.69 11.47
CA TYR A 345 17.71 -19.81 10.18
C TYR A 345 17.38 -18.51 9.43
N VAL A 346 17.75 -17.31 9.94
CA VAL A 346 17.42 -16.04 9.25
C VAL A 346 18.01 -15.96 7.85
N VAL A 347 19.24 -16.49 7.65
CA VAL A 347 19.92 -16.53 6.35
C VAL A 347 19.13 -17.40 5.37
N VAL A 348 18.71 -18.58 5.80
CA VAL A 348 17.94 -19.54 4.97
C VAL A 348 16.59 -18.96 4.60
N PHE A 349 15.84 -18.41 5.58
CA PHE A 349 14.54 -17.76 5.31
C PHE A 349 14.68 -16.59 4.34
N THR A 350 15.72 -15.77 4.49
CA THR A 350 15.96 -14.62 3.60
C THR A 350 16.27 -15.09 2.18
N ARG A 351 17.19 -16.06 2.00
CA ARG A 351 17.50 -16.62 0.68
C ARG A 351 16.26 -17.20 0.01
N MET A 352 15.49 -18.03 0.70
CA MET A 352 14.29 -18.66 0.16
C MET A 352 13.22 -17.62 -0.21
N SER A 353 13.02 -16.59 0.63
CA SER A 353 12.07 -15.53 0.34
C SER A 353 12.46 -14.69 -0.88
N LEU A 354 13.75 -14.43 -1.08
CA LEU A 354 14.25 -13.70 -2.24
C LEU A 354 14.19 -14.51 -3.54
N ILE A 355 14.45 -15.82 -3.48
CA ILE A 355 14.26 -16.73 -4.63
C ILE A 355 12.77 -16.77 -5.01
N ALA A 356 11.87 -16.91 -4.04
CA ALA A 356 10.43 -16.87 -4.28
C ALA A 356 10.01 -15.51 -4.90
N ALA A 357 10.55 -14.39 -4.43
CA ALA A 357 10.27 -13.06 -4.98
C ALA A 357 10.70 -12.92 -6.46
N LEU A 358 11.83 -13.53 -6.87
CA LEU A 358 12.24 -13.56 -8.28
C LEU A 358 11.19 -14.23 -9.17
N VAL A 359 10.64 -15.35 -8.71
CA VAL A 359 9.57 -16.07 -9.44
C VAL A 359 8.27 -15.25 -9.45
N ASP A 360 7.86 -14.73 -8.29
CA ASP A 360 6.64 -13.92 -8.15
C ASP A 360 6.69 -12.66 -9.03
N THR A 361 7.86 -12.05 -9.19
CA THR A 361 8.06 -10.84 -9.99
C THR A 361 7.71 -11.04 -11.47
N LEU A 362 7.92 -12.23 -12.02
CA LEU A 362 7.56 -12.55 -13.40
C LEU A 362 6.04 -12.46 -13.64
N SER A 363 5.23 -12.77 -12.62
CA SER A 363 3.78 -12.70 -12.71
C SER A 363 3.19 -11.33 -12.39
N GLY A 364 3.93 -10.45 -11.74
CA GLY A 364 3.42 -9.17 -11.21
C GLY A 364 2.69 -8.31 -12.25
N THR A 365 3.30 -8.05 -13.40
CA THR A 365 2.68 -7.28 -14.49
C THR A 365 1.58 -8.06 -15.22
N MET A 366 1.68 -9.40 -15.29
CA MET A 366 0.65 -10.25 -15.91
C MET A 366 -0.68 -10.18 -15.15
N VAL A 367 -0.62 -10.03 -13.82
CA VAL A 367 -1.79 -9.77 -12.99
C VAL A 367 -2.54 -8.53 -13.47
N TYR A 368 -1.81 -7.44 -13.78
CA TYR A 368 -2.42 -6.22 -14.30
C TYR A 368 -3.04 -6.39 -15.69
N GLY A 369 -2.50 -7.28 -16.53
CA GLY A 369 -3.16 -7.69 -17.76
C GLY A 369 -4.52 -8.34 -17.51
N ALA A 370 -4.62 -9.24 -16.56
CA ALA A 370 -5.88 -9.83 -16.13
C ALA A 370 -6.85 -8.79 -15.55
N LEU A 371 -6.35 -7.90 -14.69
CA LEU A 371 -7.15 -6.82 -14.09
C LEU A 371 -7.69 -5.84 -15.15
N ALA A 372 -6.92 -5.56 -16.20
CA ALA A 372 -7.33 -4.66 -17.29
C ALA A 372 -8.63 -5.12 -17.96
N THR A 373 -8.85 -6.43 -18.11
CA THR A 373 -10.07 -6.99 -18.72
C THR A 373 -11.34 -6.67 -17.93
N GLY A 374 -11.23 -6.41 -16.63
CA GLY A 374 -12.35 -6.25 -15.70
C GLY A 374 -13.08 -7.55 -15.34
N LYS A 375 -12.83 -8.66 -16.05
CA LYS A 375 -13.45 -9.98 -15.82
C LYS A 375 -12.60 -10.82 -14.85
N ILE A 376 -12.43 -10.34 -13.61
CA ILE A 376 -11.47 -10.90 -12.65
C ILE A 376 -12.01 -12.04 -11.78
N LYS A 377 -13.32 -12.31 -11.80
CA LYS A 377 -13.98 -13.29 -10.92
C LYS A 377 -13.27 -14.65 -10.91
N LYS A 378 -13.08 -15.26 -12.08
CA LYS A 378 -12.43 -16.59 -12.18
C LYS A 378 -10.98 -16.55 -11.70
N TYR A 379 -10.24 -15.52 -12.08
CA TYR A 379 -8.86 -15.32 -11.66
C TYR A 379 -8.77 -15.21 -10.12
N GLN A 380 -9.59 -14.35 -9.51
CA GLN A 380 -9.57 -14.14 -8.06
C GLN A 380 -10.03 -15.37 -7.28
N LEU A 381 -11.00 -16.14 -7.78
CA LEU A 381 -11.42 -17.39 -7.14
C LEU A 381 -10.27 -18.43 -7.09
N VAL A 382 -9.57 -18.60 -8.21
CA VAL A 382 -8.42 -19.53 -8.28
C VAL A 382 -7.30 -19.06 -7.36
N MET A 383 -6.93 -17.77 -7.41
CA MET A 383 -5.87 -17.22 -6.56
C MET A 383 -6.21 -17.27 -5.08
N SER A 384 -7.45 -16.92 -4.71
CA SER A 384 -7.91 -17.02 -3.31
C SER A 384 -7.89 -18.46 -2.82
N GLY A 385 -8.32 -19.42 -3.65
CA GLY A 385 -8.25 -20.85 -3.33
C GLY A 385 -6.82 -21.32 -3.06
N LEU A 386 -5.88 -20.97 -3.94
CA LEU A 386 -4.46 -21.30 -3.79
C LEU A 386 -3.85 -20.67 -2.53
N PHE A 387 -4.20 -19.40 -2.23
CA PHE A 387 -3.72 -18.74 -1.03
C PHE A 387 -4.24 -19.39 0.25
N LEU A 388 -5.51 -19.81 0.29
CA LEU A 388 -6.10 -20.50 1.45
C LEU A 388 -5.61 -21.93 1.60
N LEU A 389 -5.26 -22.61 0.51
CA LEU A 389 -4.64 -23.94 0.57
C LEU A 389 -3.23 -23.91 1.18
N ASN A 390 -2.48 -22.82 1.02
CA ASN A 390 -1.09 -22.73 1.48
C ASN A 390 -0.92 -23.02 2.99
N PRO A 391 -1.65 -22.37 3.92
CA PRO A 391 -1.55 -22.69 5.35
C PRO A 391 -1.91 -24.14 5.68
N ILE A 392 -2.85 -24.74 4.95
CA ILE A 392 -3.25 -26.15 5.13
C ILE A 392 -2.09 -27.06 4.76
N VAL A 393 -1.47 -26.84 3.60
CA VAL A 393 -0.30 -27.61 3.16
C VAL A 393 0.86 -27.45 4.16
N VAL A 394 1.14 -26.20 4.60
CA VAL A 394 2.18 -25.94 5.60
C VAL A 394 1.89 -26.66 6.92
N TYR A 395 0.64 -26.68 7.38
CA TYR A 395 0.26 -27.42 8.59
C TYR A 395 0.52 -28.92 8.45
N ILE A 396 0.15 -29.51 7.31
CA ILE A 396 0.39 -30.94 7.04
C ILE A 396 1.88 -31.23 7.04
N LEU A 397 2.68 -30.41 6.34
CA LEU A 397 4.13 -30.58 6.27
C LEU A 397 4.79 -30.47 7.66
N PHE A 398 4.38 -29.51 8.49
CA PHE A 398 4.92 -29.37 9.85
C PHE A 398 4.52 -30.51 10.77
N LYS A 399 3.40 -31.20 10.49
CA LYS A 399 2.97 -32.38 11.26
C LYS A 399 3.68 -33.67 10.83
N MET A 400 4.19 -33.70 9.60
CA MET A 400 4.90 -34.88 9.06
C MET A 400 6.39 -34.89 9.43
N GLY A 401 6.94 -33.78 9.93
CA GLY A 401 8.36 -33.59 10.28
C GLY A 401 8.99 -32.65 9.30
#